data_e08e3e6d2db112a3ca5e18939414fae1
#
_entry.id   e08e3e6d2db112a3ca5e18939414fae1
#
_cell.length_a   1.000
_cell.length_b   1.000
_cell.length_c   1.000
_cell.angle_alpha   90.00
_cell.angle_beta   90.00
_cell.angle_gamma   90.00
#
_symmetry.space_group_name_H-M   'P 1'
#
loop_
_entity.id
_entity.type
_entity.pdbx_description
1 polymer ?
#
loop_
_entity_poly.entity_id
_entity_poly.type
_entity_poly.pdbx_seq_one_letter_code
_entity_poly.pdbx_strand_id
1 'polypeptide(L)'
;MITKGGVDLSVCAYCKCKLDDYSRTVDHLVPKSRGGKLSNSNKVPACGDCNKMKGDMSVTEFGRALNGLIFYEHTRHKQTISHLKKIKLNVDSLIADRNLQSKK
;
A
#
# COMPACT_ATOMS: atom_id res chain seq x y z
N MET A 1 2.75 14.04 -10.99
CA MET A 1 4.21 14.11 -10.99
C MET A 1 4.81 12.73 -10.88
N ILE A 2 5.81 12.44 -11.68
CA ILE A 2 6.38 11.09 -11.74
C ILE A 2 7.84 11.16 -11.39
N THR A 3 8.29 10.24 -10.52
CA THR A 3 9.70 10.19 -10.17
C THR A 3 10.42 9.22 -11.09
N LYS A 4 11.68 9.05 -10.90
CA LYS A 4 12.40 8.02 -11.53
C LYS A 4 11.75 6.73 -11.21
N GLY A 5 11.63 5.82 -12.02
CA GLY A 5 10.96 4.56 -11.78
C GLY A 5 9.48 4.59 -12.03
N GLY A 6 8.97 5.73 -12.48
CA GLY A 6 7.58 5.78 -12.89
C GLY A 6 6.56 5.89 -11.78
N VAL A 7 6.98 6.20 -10.57
CA VAL A 7 6.04 6.32 -9.46
C VAL A 7 5.43 7.71 -9.46
N ASP A 8 4.10 7.77 -9.38
CA ASP A 8 3.39 9.03 -9.37
C ASP A 8 3.26 9.52 -7.92
N LEU A 9 3.98 10.56 -7.60
CA LEU A 9 3.97 11.10 -6.24
C LEU A 9 2.74 11.91 -5.90
N SER A 10 1.85 12.13 -6.86
CA SER A 10 0.65 12.91 -6.61
C SER A 10 -0.51 12.08 -6.09
N VAL A 11 -0.37 10.77 -6.02
CA VAL A 11 -1.44 9.91 -5.53
C VAL A 11 -0.87 8.86 -4.59
N CYS A 12 -1.71 8.44 -3.65
CA CYS A 12 -1.38 7.35 -2.76
C CYS A 12 -1.26 6.04 -3.55
N ALA A 13 -0.22 5.28 -3.30
CA ALA A 13 -0.01 4.03 -4.01
C ALA A 13 -1.09 3.00 -3.68
N TYR A 14 -1.72 3.13 -2.53
CA TYR A 14 -2.69 2.13 -2.07
C TYR A 14 -4.13 2.50 -2.41
N CYS A 15 -4.58 3.69 -2.04
CA CYS A 15 -5.98 4.06 -2.28
C CYS A 15 -6.17 5.02 -3.44
N LYS A 16 -5.08 5.53 -3.99
CA LYS A 16 -5.11 6.43 -5.15
C LYS A 16 -5.70 7.81 -4.89
N CYS A 17 -5.85 8.18 -3.63
CA CYS A 17 -6.31 9.54 -3.33
C CYS A 17 -5.21 10.53 -3.68
N LYS A 18 -5.60 11.76 -3.94
CA LYS A 18 -4.65 12.79 -4.27
C LYS A 18 -3.82 13.18 -3.06
N LEU A 19 -2.55 13.42 -3.30
CA LEU A 19 -1.62 13.83 -2.25
C LEU A 19 -1.00 15.17 -2.62
N ASP A 20 -0.80 15.99 -1.60
CA ASP A 20 0.00 17.20 -1.77
C ASP A 20 1.21 17.09 -0.86
N ASP A 21 2.00 18.15 -0.78
CA ASP A 21 3.23 18.09 -0.01
C ASP A 21 3.00 17.88 1.50
N TYR A 22 1.81 18.23 1.98
CA TYR A 22 1.49 18.08 3.38
C TYR A 22 0.92 16.71 3.72
N SER A 23 0.17 16.13 2.79
CA SER A 23 -0.50 14.85 3.05
C SER A 23 0.32 13.65 2.62
N ARG A 24 1.38 13.88 1.86
CA ARG A 24 2.18 12.76 1.34
C ARG A 24 3.11 12.22 2.42
N THR A 25 3.07 10.93 2.61
CA THR A 25 4.05 10.23 3.43
C THR A 25 4.79 9.24 2.55
N VAL A 26 5.89 8.74 3.04
CA VAL A 26 6.66 7.72 2.32
C VAL A 26 6.52 6.42 3.07
N ASP A 27 6.07 5.40 2.37
CA ASP A 27 5.97 4.08 2.96
C ASP A 27 7.01 3.16 2.36
N HIS A 28 7.53 2.27 3.16
CA HIS A 28 8.47 1.26 2.71
C HIS A 28 7.70 -0.03 2.50
N LEU A 29 7.79 -0.60 1.31
CA LEU A 29 7.08 -1.85 1.00
C LEU A 29 7.49 -2.96 1.95
N VAL A 30 8.79 -3.04 2.24
CA VAL A 30 9.29 -3.86 3.33
C VAL A 30 9.82 -2.89 4.37
N PRO A 31 9.27 -2.89 5.59
CA PRO A 31 9.69 -1.92 6.61
C PRO A 31 11.17 -2.05 6.96
N LYS A 32 11.76 -0.94 7.35
CA LYS A 32 13.15 -0.96 7.78
C LYS A 32 13.35 -1.93 8.94
N SER A 33 12.40 -1.99 9.84
CA SER A 33 12.48 -2.91 10.97
C SER A 33 12.47 -4.38 10.56
N ARG A 34 12.10 -4.66 9.32
CA ARG A 34 12.07 -6.00 8.77
C ARG A 34 13.15 -6.20 7.71
N GLY A 35 14.16 -5.35 7.71
CA GLY A 35 15.24 -5.48 6.75
C GLY A 35 15.01 -4.79 5.43
N GLY A 36 14.01 -3.93 5.36
CA GLY A 36 13.72 -3.21 4.13
C GLY A 36 14.84 -2.25 3.75
N LYS A 37 15.06 -2.15 2.45
CA LYS A 37 16.11 -1.29 1.93
C LYS A 37 15.66 0.15 1.84
N LEU A 38 16.62 1.04 1.81
CA LEU A 38 16.32 2.46 1.66
C LEU A 38 16.23 2.91 0.21
N SER A 39 16.34 1.99 -0.72
CA SER A 39 16.31 2.32 -2.14
C SER A 39 14.91 2.78 -2.57
N ASN A 40 14.87 3.55 -3.65
CA ASN A 40 13.60 4.04 -4.18
C ASN A 40 12.67 2.93 -4.61
N SER A 41 13.19 1.78 -4.97
CA SER A 41 12.35 0.66 -5.36
C SER A 41 11.54 0.10 -4.18
N ASN A 42 11.93 0.43 -2.96
CA ASN A 42 11.23 0.00 -1.76
C ASN A 42 10.33 1.08 -1.18
N LYS A 43 10.20 2.22 -1.83
CA LYS A 43 9.43 3.34 -1.31
C LYS A 43 8.27 3.66 -2.21
N VAL A 44 7.15 4.00 -1.62
CA VAL A 44 5.99 4.48 -2.38
C VAL A 44 5.34 5.62 -1.61
N PRO A 45 4.67 6.55 -2.31
CA PRO A 45 3.91 7.58 -1.63
C PRO A 45 2.63 6.98 -1.06
N ALA A 46 2.23 7.44 0.09
CA ALA A 46 1.01 6.96 0.74
C ALA A 46 0.36 8.08 1.52
N CYS A 47 -0.96 8.01 1.63
CA CYS A 47 -1.65 8.95 2.51
C CYS A 47 -1.48 8.46 3.95
N GLY A 48 -1.74 9.37 4.89
CA GLY A 48 -1.57 9.04 6.29
C GLY A 48 -2.44 7.87 6.74
N ASP A 49 -3.67 7.80 6.22
CA ASP A 49 -4.58 6.73 6.61
C ASP A 49 -4.10 5.36 6.17
N CYS A 50 -3.65 5.25 4.93
CA CYS A 50 -3.14 3.96 4.43
C CYS A 50 -1.85 3.59 5.12
N ASN A 51 -0.99 4.58 5.36
CA ASN A 51 0.26 4.34 6.05
C ASN A 51 0.01 3.80 7.46
N LYS A 52 -0.94 4.38 8.17
CA LYS A 52 -1.30 3.91 9.50
C LYS A 52 -1.92 2.52 9.45
N MET A 53 -2.78 2.28 8.48
CA MET A 53 -3.44 0.99 8.35
C MET A 53 -2.43 -0.12 8.12
N LYS A 54 -1.45 0.14 7.25
CA LYS A 54 -0.41 -0.85 6.98
C LYS A 54 0.54 -0.99 8.15
N GLY A 55 0.86 0.11 8.82
CA GLY A 55 1.75 0.08 9.98
C GLY A 55 3.07 -0.58 9.66
N ASP A 56 3.45 -1.53 10.49
CA ASP A 56 4.74 -2.19 10.42
C ASP A 56 4.74 -3.43 9.54
N MET A 57 3.64 -3.68 8.84
CA MET A 57 3.55 -4.84 7.97
C MET A 57 4.33 -4.63 6.68
N SER A 58 4.83 -5.70 6.11
CA SER A 58 5.28 -5.65 4.74
C SER A 58 4.08 -5.52 3.82
N VAL A 59 4.29 -5.16 2.56
CA VAL A 59 3.17 -5.03 1.64
C VAL A 59 2.47 -6.37 1.41
N THR A 60 3.18 -7.48 1.47
CA THR A 60 2.55 -8.79 1.35
C THR A 60 1.69 -9.10 2.56
N GLU A 61 2.15 -8.75 3.74
CA GLU A 61 1.33 -8.92 4.95
C GLU A 61 0.11 -8.02 4.92
N PHE A 62 0.28 -6.80 4.41
CA PHE A 62 -0.81 -5.88 4.26
C PHE A 62 -1.89 -6.45 3.34
N GLY A 63 -1.47 -7.07 2.23
CA GLY A 63 -2.41 -7.72 1.32
C GLY A 63 -3.22 -8.81 2.00
N ARG A 64 -2.57 -9.63 2.83
CA ARG A 64 -3.27 -10.67 3.57
C ARG A 64 -4.23 -10.09 4.60
N ALA A 65 -3.80 -9.03 5.28
CA ALA A 65 -4.65 -8.38 6.27
C ALA A 65 -5.89 -7.78 5.61
N LEU A 66 -5.72 -7.21 4.41
CA LEU A 66 -6.86 -6.66 3.67
C LEU A 66 -7.87 -7.74 3.30
N ASN A 67 -7.40 -8.92 2.94
CA ASN A 67 -8.31 -10.04 2.67
C ASN A 67 -9.16 -10.36 3.89
N GLY A 68 -8.55 -10.39 5.05
CA GLY A 68 -9.28 -10.66 6.29
C GLY A 68 -10.32 -9.57 6.58
N LEU A 69 -9.92 -8.33 6.43
CA LEU A 69 -10.83 -7.22 6.67
C LEU A 69 -12.02 -7.25 5.71
N ILE A 70 -11.76 -7.54 4.46
CA ILE A 70 -12.82 -7.62 3.45
C ILE A 70 -13.78 -8.74 3.81
N PHE A 71 -13.25 -9.87 4.21
CA PHE A 71 -14.09 -11.01 4.56
C PHE A 71 -15.00 -10.70 5.75
N TYR A 72 -14.45 -10.11 6.79
CA TYR A 72 -15.22 -9.85 8.00
C TYR A 72 -16.21 -8.70 7.85
N GLU A 73 -15.93 -7.77 6.95
CA GLU A 73 -16.78 -6.59 6.81
C GLU A 73 -17.79 -6.69 5.69
N HIS A 74 -17.82 -7.80 4.99
CA HIS A 74 -18.57 -7.83 3.73
C HIS A 74 -20.09 -7.66 3.90
N THR A 75 -20.61 -7.77 5.10
CA THR A 75 -22.04 -7.58 5.32
C THR A 75 -22.37 -6.30 6.05
N ARG A 76 -21.37 -5.50 6.40
CA ARG A 76 -21.63 -4.37 7.28
C ARG A 76 -21.52 -3.01 6.62
N HIS A 77 -20.46 -2.76 5.91
CA HIS A 77 -20.19 -1.43 5.35
C HIS A 77 -19.78 -1.55 3.91
N LYS A 78 -20.75 -1.51 3.01
CA LYS A 78 -20.47 -1.68 1.60
C LYS A 78 -19.43 -0.71 1.08
N GLN A 79 -19.55 0.54 1.46
CA GLN A 79 -18.57 1.53 1.00
C GLN A 79 -17.18 1.22 1.50
N THR A 80 -17.08 0.81 2.75
CA THR A 80 -15.80 0.44 3.33
C THR A 80 -15.22 -0.76 2.62
N ILE A 81 -16.06 -1.73 2.30
CA ILE A 81 -15.61 -2.92 1.58
C ILE A 81 -15.12 -2.55 0.20
N SER A 82 -15.84 -1.70 -0.50
CA SER A 82 -15.40 -1.25 -1.82
C SER A 82 -14.06 -0.56 -1.75
N HIS A 83 -13.86 0.26 -0.75
CA HIS A 83 -12.60 0.96 -0.56
C HIS A 83 -11.47 -0.03 -0.27
N LEU A 84 -11.72 -0.99 0.61
CA LEU A 84 -10.72 -2.00 0.94
C LEU A 84 -10.37 -2.86 -0.26
N LYS A 85 -11.37 -3.21 -1.07
CA LYS A 85 -11.11 -3.99 -2.28
C LYS A 85 -10.25 -3.21 -3.26
N LYS A 86 -10.49 -1.92 -3.37
CA LYS A 86 -9.71 -1.08 -4.24
C LYS A 86 -8.26 -1.03 -3.78
N ILE A 87 -8.06 -0.85 -2.48
CA ILE A 87 -6.71 -0.86 -1.91
C ILE A 87 -6.06 -2.23 -2.17
N LYS A 88 -6.81 -3.30 -1.98
CA LYS A 88 -6.28 -4.64 -2.18
C LYS A 88 -5.79 -4.85 -3.61
N LEU A 89 -6.54 -4.37 -4.59
CA LEU A 89 -6.13 -4.47 -5.98
C LEU A 89 -4.81 -3.74 -6.21
N ASN A 90 -4.67 -2.57 -5.63
CA ASN A 90 -3.44 -1.80 -5.79
C ASN A 90 -2.26 -2.46 -5.07
N VAL A 91 -2.51 -3.04 -3.91
CA VAL A 91 -1.48 -3.76 -3.17
C VAL A 91 -1.02 -4.97 -3.98
N ASP A 92 -1.95 -5.73 -4.52
CA ASP A 92 -1.61 -6.89 -5.34
C ASP A 92 -0.78 -6.50 -6.55
N SER A 93 -1.13 -5.37 -7.15
CA SER A 93 -0.40 -4.85 -8.30
C SER A 93 1.03 -4.49 -7.92
N LEU A 94 1.21 -3.85 -6.77
CA LEU A 94 2.54 -3.51 -6.29
C LEU A 94 3.39 -4.74 -6.03
N ILE A 95 2.78 -5.77 -5.46
CA ILE A 95 3.47 -7.02 -5.20
C ILE A 95 3.91 -7.67 -6.50
N ALA A 96 3.00 -7.73 -7.46
CA ALA A 96 3.30 -8.35 -8.75
C ALA A 96 4.36 -7.58 -9.50
N ASP A 97 4.25 -6.26 -9.53
CA ASP A 97 5.19 -5.43 -10.28
C ASP A 97 6.61 -5.55 -9.76
N ARG A 98 6.75 -5.77 -8.47
CA ARG A 98 8.06 -5.86 -7.86
C ARG A 98 8.47 -7.29 -7.53
N ASN A 99 7.66 -8.25 -7.93
CA ASN A 99 7.96 -9.66 -7.72
C ASN A 99 8.25 -9.96 -6.25
N LEU A 100 7.39 -9.42 -5.38
CA LEU A 100 7.55 -9.54 -3.93
C LEU A 100 6.86 -10.75 -3.34
N GLN A 101 6.23 -11.62 -4.16
CA GLN A 101 5.62 -12.80 -3.64
C GLN A 101 6.66 -13.66 -3.08
N SER A 102 6.36 -14.23 -2.01
CA SER A 102 7.28 -14.96 -1.32
C SER A 102 7.83 -16.02 -2.06
N LYS A 103 8.98 -16.09 -2.11
CA LYS A 103 9.55 -17.07 -2.68
C LYS A 103 9.92 -17.80 -1.65
N LYS A 104 9.82 -18.01 -1.06
CA LYS A 104 10.11 -18.61 -0.11
C LYS A 104 10.40 -19.30 -0.03
#